data_984348a4c8d527a21314ffbdf5ca0b2d
#
_entry.id   984348a4c8d527a21314ffbdf5ca0b2d
#
_cell.length_a   1.000
_cell.length_b   1.000
_cell.length_c   1.000
_cell.angle_alpha   90.00
_cell.angle_beta   90.00
_cell.angle_gamma   90.00
#
_symmetry.space_group_name_H-M   'P 1'
#
loop_
_entity.id
_entity.type
_entity.pdbx_description
1 polymer ?
#
loop_
_entity_poly.entity_id
_entity_poly.type
_entity_poly.pdbx_seq_one_letter_code
_entity_poly.pdbx_strand_id
1 'polypeptide(L)'
;MDYSKYLGPNYEYTYHKSGIHIINHTTPLETTLCLYLMWPKVGLLGKREALVVPGMKAIVQGLDYILVGRDQKDSAEVRQAKLKEIEDRQIAAEKGEKSPMMMCPEGATTNGNYLIQFKRGAFYSLRPVKPYFSKYWTLTNVKPVHGDSIGLVAYFNIV
;
A
#
# COMPACT_ATOMS: atom_id res chain seq x y z
N MET A 1 17.11 -13.32 6.82
CA MET A 1 17.92 -12.37 6.03
C MET A 1 18.98 -11.80 6.94
N ASP A 2 20.21 -11.76 6.48
CA ASP A 2 21.29 -11.13 7.23
C ASP A 2 21.39 -9.65 6.82
N TYR A 3 21.02 -8.77 7.73
CA TYR A 3 21.07 -7.32 7.53
C TYR A 3 22.39 -6.69 7.99
N SER A 4 23.27 -7.47 8.63
CA SER A 4 24.54 -6.97 9.18
C SER A 4 25.42 -6.32 8.11
N LYS A 5 25.36 -6.82 6.88
CA LYS A 5 26.05 -6.27 5.71
C LYS A 5 25.68 -4.80 5.40
N TYR A 6 24.46 -4.38 5.72
CA TYR A 6 23.94 -3.04 5.38
C TYR A 6 23.80 -2.12 6.59
N LEU A 7 23.58 -2.69 7.76
CA LEU A 7 23.25 -1.96 8.99
C LEU A 7 24.37 -2.06 10.06
N GLY A 8 25.44 -2.77 9.74
CA GLY A 8 26.59 -2.94 10.60
C GLY A 8 26.57 -4.24 11.41
N PRO A 9 27.75 -4.71 11.87
CA PRO A 9 27.88 -6.01 12.51
C PRO A 9 27.17 -6.12 13.86
N ASN A 10 26.87 -5.01 14.51
CA ASN A 10 26.19 -4.94 15.80
C ASN A 10 24.69 -4.65 15.67
N TYR A 11 24.14 -4.73 14.46
CA TYR A 11 22.72 -4.48 14.26
C TYR A 11 21.89 -5.60 14.86
N GLU A 12 21.08 -5.24 15.86
CA GLU A 12 20.03 -6.10 16.40
C GLU A 12 18.68 -5.70 15.80
N TYR A 13 17.99 -6.67 15.22
CA TYR A 13 16.67 -6.45 14.69
C TYR A 13 15.68 -6.16 15.82
N THR A 14 15.25 -4.94 15.91
CA THR A 14 14.19 -4.54 16.84
C THR A 14 12.85 -4.55 16.12
N TYR A 15 11.95 -5.43 16.54
CA TYR A 15 10.59 -5.43 16.01
C TYR A 15 9.82 -4.25 16.57
N HIS A 16 9.58 -3.27 15.71
CA HIS A 16 8.67 -2.16 16.03
C HIS A 16 7.28 -2.49 15.52
N LYS A 17 6.29 -2.40 16.41
CA LYS A 17 4.89 -2.50 16.02
C LYS A 17 4.54 -1.26 15.18
N SER A 18 4.24 -1.47 13.92
CA SER A 18 3.90 -0.39 12.99
C SER A 18 2.44 -0.48 12.59
N GLY A 19 1.75 0.65 12.63
CA GLY A 19 0.37 0.78 12.14
C GLY A 19 0.29 0.97 10.62
N ILE A 20 1.41 1.33 9.97
CA ILE A 20 1.47 1.51 8.51
C ILE A 20 2.55 0.62 7.91
N HIS A 21 2.15 -0.13 6.90
CA HIS A 21 3.02 -0.91 6.04
C HIS A 21 3.05 -0.26 4.66
N ILE A 22 4.22 -0.08 4.09
CA ILE A 22 4.39 0.51 2.76
C ILE A 22 4.99 -0.49 1.79
N ILE A 23 4.52 -0.45 0.54
CA ILE A 23 5.03 -1.31 -0.53
C ILE A 23 5.12 -0.51 -1.83
N ASN A 24 6.08 -0.82 -2.69
CA ASN A 24 6.15 -0.28 -4.04
C ASN A 24 4.93 -0.74 -4.87
N HIS A 25 4.55 0.02 -5.89
CA HIS A 25 3.33 -0.24 -6.65
C HIS A 25 3.61 -0.45 -8.14
N THR A 26 3.71 -1.71 -8.54
CA THR A 26 3.98 -2.08 -9.94
C THR A 26 2.79 -2.76 -10.61
N THR A 27 1.90 -3.37 -9.83
CA THR A 27 0.73 -4.07 -10.34
C THR A 27 -0.40 -4.07 -9.30
N PRO A 28 -1.67 -4.20 -9.71
CA PRO A 28 -2.77 -4.44 -8.77
C PRO A 28 -2.62 -5.73 -7.93
N LEU A 29 -1.77 -6.66 -8.37
CA LEU A 29 -1.51 -7.91 -7.65
C LEU A 29 -0.87 -7.70 -6.27
N GLU A 30 -0.19 -6.57 -6.02
CA GLU A 30 0.34 -6.28 -4.68
C GLU A 30 -0.76 -6.25 -3.64
N THR A 31 -1.93 -5.71 -3.97
CA THR A 31 -3.10 -5.73 -3.07
C THR A 31 -3.49 -7.15 -2.70
N THR A 32 -3.59 -8.04 -3.69
CA THR A 32 -3.91 -9.46 -3.47
C THR A 32 -2.83 -10.17 -2.67
N LEU A 33 -1.56 -9.90 -2.99
CA LEU A 33 -0.42 -10.46 -2.27
C LEU A 33 -0.41 -9.99 -0.80
N CYS A 34 -0.67 -8.72 -0.55
CA CYS A 34 -0.76 -8.19 0.81
C CYS A 34 -1.90 -8.84 1.59
N LEU A 35 -3.05 -9.03 0.96
CA LEU A 35 -4.16 -9.75 1.55
C LEU A 35 -3.78 -11.18 1.91
N TYR A 36 -3.13 -11.88 1.01
CA TYR A 36 -2.69 -13.27 1.22
C TYR A 36 -1.67 -13.39 2.37
N LEU A 37 -0.66 -12.51 2.40
CA LEU A 37 0.43 -12.57 3.38
C LEU A 37 0.03 -12.06 4.77
N MET A 38 -0.95 -11.17 4.85
CA MET A 38 -1.29 -10.45 6.08
C MET A 38 -2.72 -10.72 6.57
N TRP A 39 -3.48 -11.58 5.84
CA TRP A 39 -4.84 -11.96 6.22
C TRP A 39 -4.90 -12.55 7.63
N PRO A 40 -5.93 -12.27 8.42
CA PRO A 40 -7.06 -11.35 8.17
C PRO A 40 -6.80 -9.91 8.66
N LYS A 41 -5.59 -9.55 8.98
CA LYS A 41 -5.23 -8.37 9.76
C LYS A 41 -4.53 -7.30 8.91
N VAL A 42 -5.15 -6.89 7.81
CA VAL A 42 -4.65 -5.76 7.02
C VAL A 42 -5.80 -4.89 6.54
N GLY A 43 -5.69 -3.59 6.80
CA GLY A 43 -6.49 -2.57 6.13
C GLY A 43 -5.73 -2.05 4.90
N LEU A 44 -6.42 -1.41 3.98
CA LEU A 44 -5.81 -0.88 2.77
C LEU A 44 -6.18 0.60 2.57
N LEU A 45 -5.24 1.35 2.02
CA LEU A 45 -5.53 2.67 1.49
C LEU A 45 -5.77 2.52 -0.01
N GLY A 46 -6.98 2.84 -0.45
CA GLY A 46 -7.38 2.71 -1.85
C GLY A 46 -7.98 3.98 -2.42
N LYS A 47 -8.09 3.99 -3.76
CA LYS A 47 -8.76 5.08 -4.47
C LYS A 47 -10.28 4.88 -4.44
N ARG A 48 -11.03 5.97 -4.31
CA ARG A 48 -12.49 5.94 -4.36
C ARG A 48 -13.01 5.41 -5.71
N GLU A 49 -12.28 5.67 -6.79
CA GLU A 49 -12.60 5.19 -8.13
C GLU A 49 -12.59 3.67 -8.25
N ALA A 50 -11.89 2.97 -7.36
CA ALA A 50 -11.91 1.51 -7.31
C ALA A 50 -13.31 0.94 -7.00
N LEU A 51 -14.20 1.72 -6.39
CA LEU A 51 -15.57 1.30 -6.10
C LEU A 51 -16.43 1.05 -7.36
N VAL A 52 -16.00 1.51 -8.52
CA VAL A 52 -16.68 1.24 -9.81
C VAL A 52 -16.54 -0.23 -10.21
N VAL A 53 -15.50 -0.92 -9.72
CA VAL A 53 -15.28 -2.33 -10.01
C VAL A 53 -16.31 -3.18 -9.25
N PRO A 54 -17.06 -4.05 -9.93
CA PRO A 54 -18.03 -4.94 -9.27
C PRO A 54 -17.39 -5.74 -8.14
N GLY A 55 -18.05 -5.81 -6.99
CA GLY A 55 -17.55 -6.52 -5.81
C GLY A 55 -16.58 -5.72 -4.92
N MET A 56 -15.93 -4.67 -5.43
CA MET A 56 -15.00 -3.86 -4.63
C MET A 56 -15.62 -3.23 -3.40
N LYS A 57 -16.91 -2.87 -3.46
CA LYS A 57 -17.59 -2.30 -2.30
C LYS A 57 -17.60 -3.26 -1.09
N ALA A 58 -17.86 -4.54 -1.32
CA ALA A 58 -17.83 -5.56 -0.27
C ALA A 58 -16.41 -5.76 0.29
N ILE A 59 -15.41 -5.77 -0.59
CA ILE A 59 -13.99 -5.87 -0.18
C ILE A 59 -13.58 -4.66 0.67
N VAL A 60 -13.94 -3.46 0.23
CA VAL A 60 -13.65 -2.21 0.95
C VAL A 60 -14.26 -2.21 2.34
N GLN A 61 -15.52 -2.67 2.45
CA GLN A 61 -16.21 -2.76 3.73
C GLN A 61 -15.63 -3.86 4.64
N GLY A 62 -15.31 -5.02 4.07
CA GLY A 62 -14.79 -6.16 4.83
C GLY A 62 -13.35 -5.99 5.32
N LEU A 63 -12.54 -5.18 4.63
CA LEU A 63 -11.12 -5.00 4.92
C LEU A 63 -10.78 -3.64 5.54
N ASP A 64 -11.79 -2.90 5.96
CA ASP A 64 -11.59 -1.63 6.68
C ASP A 64 -10.67 -0.65 5.91
N TYR A 65 -11.00 -0.45 4.61
CA TYR A 65 -10.28 0.46 3.73
C TYR A 65 -10.46 1.93 4.11
N ILE A 66 -9.41 2.71 3.96
CA ILE A 66 -9.52 4.16 3.87
C ILE A 66 -9.53 4.54 2.38
N LEU A 67 -10.61 5.18 1.95
CA LEU A 67 -10.74 5.64 0.57
C LEU A 67 -10.26 7.10 0.45
N VAL A 68 -9.37 7.32 -0.50
CA VAL A 68 -8.89 8.66 -0.86
C VAL A 68 -9.37 9.02 -2.26
N GLY A 69 -9.87 10.25 -2.42
CA GLY A 69 -10.13 10.84 -3.74
C GLY A 69 -8.84 11.40 -4.34
N ARG A 70 -8.80 11.50 -5.66
CA ARG A 70 -7.73 12.21 -6.38
C ARG A 70 -8.16 13.61 -6.84
N ASP A 71 -9.31 14.08 -6.35
CA ASP A 71 -9.79 15.36 -6.78
C ASP A 71 -8.77 16.44 -6.43
N GLN A 72 -8.19 17.03 -7.47
CA GLN A 72 -7.32 18.22 -7.34
C GLN A 72 -8.09 19.40 -6.71
N LYS A 73 -9.40 19.26 -6.60
CA LYS A 73 -10.34 20.22 -5.99
C LYS A 73 -10.54 20.04 -4.49
N ASP A 74 -9.95 18.99 -3.88
CA ASP A 74 -10.04 18.86 -2.44
C ASP A 74 -9.44 20.08 -1.76
N SER A 75 -10.22 20.72 -0.91
CA SER A 75 -9.75 21.87 -0.13
C SER A 75 -8.61 21.44 0.82
N ALA A 76 -7.85 22.38 1.32
CA ALA A 76 -6.78 22.11 2.27
C ALA A 76 -7.32 21.40 3.52
N GLU A 77 -8.52 21.77 3.96
CA GLU A 77 -9.20 21.17 5.12
C GLU A 77 -9.53 19.68 4.87
N VAL A 78 -10.05 19.33 3.69
CA VAL A 78 -10.37 17.93 3.33
C VAL A 78 -9.09 17.08 3.31
N ARG A 79 -8.01 17.63 2.76
CA ARG A 79 -6.71 16.93 2.75
C ARG A 79 -6.15 16.74 4.16
N GLN A 80 -6.26 17.76 5.00
CA GLN A 80 -5.81 17.69 6.40
C GLN A 80 -6.64 16.67 7.20
N ALA A 81 -7.96 16.65 7.02
CA ALA A 81 -8.84 15.68 7.66
C ALA A 81 -8.48 14.24 7.26
N LYS A 82 -8.11 14.02 5.99
CA LYS A 82 -7.66 12.70 5.51
C LYS A 82 -6.33 12.27 6.13
N LEU A 83 -5.39 13.20 6.24
CA LEU A 83 -4.10 12.91 6.89
C LEU A 83 -4.31 12.55 8.36
N LYS A 84 -5.21 13.25 9.04
CA LYS A 84 -5.56 12.94 10.42
C LYS A 84 -6.24 11.58 10.55
N GLU A 85 -7.15 11.21 9.64
CA GLU A 85 -7.77 9.88 9.61
C GLU A 85 -6.73 8.75 9.47
N ILE A 86 -5.71 8.96 8.62
CA ILE A 86 -4.58 8.02 8.46
C ILE A 86 -3.77 7.93 9.77
N GLU A 87 -3.47 9.05 10.39
CA GLU A 87 -2.75 9.10 11.68
C GLU A 87 -3.53 8.38 12.79
N ASP A 88 -4.80 8.71 12.96
CA ASP A 88 -5.66 8.10 13.98
C ASP A 88 -5.74 6.57 13.77
N ARG A 89 -5.83 6.14 12.51
CA ARG A 89 -5.81 4.72 12.15
C ARG A 89 -4.49 4.06 12.51
N GLN A 90 -3.36 4.72 12.25
CA GLN A 90 -2.04 4.23 12.60
C GLN A 90 -1.91 4.05 14.11
N ILE A 91 -2.34 5.03 14.90
CA ILE A 91 -2.33 4.97 16.36
C ILE A 91 -3.17 3.80 16.87
N ALA A 92 -4.38 3.64 16.34
CA ALA A 92 -5.27 2.53 16.73
C ALA A 92 -4.66 1.16 16.40
N ALA A 93 -3.97 1.05 15.25
CA ALA A 93 -3.30 -0.18 14.87
C ALA A 93 -2.09 -0.50 15.77
N GLU A 94 -1.31 0.50 16.16
CA GLU A 94 -0.20 0.34 17.10
C GLU A 94 -0.66 -0.12 18.48
N LYS A 95 -1.83 0.33 18.92
CA LYS A 95 -2.49 -0.13 20.16
C LYS A 95 -3.10 -1.53 20.03
N GLY A 96 -3.26 -2.05 18.81
CA GLY A 96 -3.90 -3.33 18.54
C GLY A 96 -5.42 -3.28 18.49
N GLU A 97 -6.00 -2.07 18.45
CA GLU A 97 -7.45 -1.83 18.34
C GLU A 97 -7.94 -2.01 16.89
N LYS A 98 -7.05 -1.78 15.94
CA LYS A 98 -7.31 -1.91 14.50
C LYS A 98 -6.21 -2.70 13.81
N SER A 99 -6.50 -3.22 12.62
CA SER A 99 -5.49 -3.84 11.77
C SER A 99 -4.52 -2.81 11.21
N PRO A 100 -3.23 -3.15 11.03
CA PRO A 100 -2.30 -2.31 10.28
C PRO A 100 -2.83 -1.99 8.89
N MET A 101 -2.41 -0.86 8.36
CA MET A 101 -2.83 -0.40 7.04
C MET A 101 -1.68 -0.52 6.04
N MET A 102 -1.95 -1.18 4.90
CA MET A 102 -1.02 -1.21 3.77
C MET A 102 -1.31 -0.07 2.82
N MET A 103 -0.27 0.60 2.36
CA MET A 103 -0.37 1.63 1.33
C MET A 103 0.83 1.64 0.40
N CYS A 104 0.58 2.12 -0.82
CA CYS A 104 1.61 2.33 -1.82
C CYS A 104 1.94 3.82 -1.87
N PRO A 105 3.04 4.28 -1.24
CA PRO A 105 3.33 5.70 -1.09
C PRO A 105 3.65 6.39 -2.42
N GLU A 106 3.97 5.64 -3.46
CA GLU A 106 4.12 6.13 -4.83
C GLU A 106 2.83 6.79 -5.35
N GLY A 107 1.67 6.32 -4.90
CA GLY A 107 0.37 6.88 -5.26
C GLY A 107 -0.04 6.65 -6.72
N ALA A 108 0.79 5.97 -7.50
CA ALA A 108 0.52 5.55 -8.87
C ALA A 108 1.24 4.22 -9.13
N THR A 109 0.70 3.41 -10.02
CA THR A 109 1.35 2.20 -10.49
C THR A 109 2.47 2.57 -11.44
N THR A 110 3.64 1.94 -11.29
CA THR A 110 4.84 2.19 -12.10
C THR A 110 5.23 0.94 -12.87
N ASN A 111 6.21 1.06 -13.77
CA ASN A 111 6.75 -0.09 -14.50
C ASN A 111 7.77 -0.90 -13.67
N GLY A 112 7.98 -0.55 -12.41
CA GLY A 112 8.90 -1.24 -11.50
C GLY A 112 10.39 -1.08 -11.81
N ASN A 113 10.75 -0.27 -12.79
CA ASN A 113 12.16 0.00 -13.11
C ASN A 113 12.77 1.03 -12.15
N TYR A 114 11.93 1.92 -11.63
CA TYR A 114 12.34 3.01 -10.72
C TYR A 114 11.30 3.17 -9.62
N LEU A 115 11.75 3.60 -8.45
CA LEU A 115 10.89 4.12 -7.40
C LEU A 115 10.66 5.61 -7.68
N ILE A 116 9.41 6.02 -7.66
CA ILE A 116 9.07 7.43 -7.76
C ILE A 116 8.99 8.06 -6.37
N GLN A 117 9.00 9.38 -6.31
CA GLN A 117 8.94 10.12 -5.06
C GLN A 117 7.71 9.73 -4.23
N PHE A 118 7.94 9.34 -2.99
CA PHE A 118 6.90 8.96 -2.06
C PHE A 118 6.07 10.16 -1.62
N LYS A 119 4.77 9.96 -1.54
CA LYS A 119 3.83 10.94 -1.01
C LYS A 119 3.85 10.93 0.51
N ARG A 120 3.61 12.09 1.10
CA ARG A 120 3.74 12.32 2.55
C ARG A 120 2.77 11.50 3.42
N GLY A 121 1.67 11.00 2.87
CA GLY A 121 0.59 10.38 3.66
C GLY A 121 1.04 9.28 4.62
N ALA A 122 1.96 8.41 4.18
CA ALA A 122 2.50 7.34 5.02
C ALA A 122 3.40 7.83 6.16
N PHE A 123 3.95 9.04 6.04
CA PHE A 123 4.98 9.58 6.92
C PHE A 123 4.51 10.81 7.70
N TYR A 124 3.25 11.18 7.55
CA TYR A 124 2.70 12.41 8.12
C TYR A 124 2.80 12.46 9.64
N SER A 125 2.53 11.35 10.29
CA SER A 125 2.54 11.22 11.76
C SER A 125 3.95 11.07 12.36
N LEU A 126 5.01 10.95 11.53
CA LEU A 126 6.40 10.66 11.95
C LEU A 126 6.52 9.40 12.82
N ARG A 127 5.56 8.50 12.74
CA ARG A 127 5.56 7.20 13.43
C ARG A 127 6.27 6.12 12.60
N PRO A 128 6.70 5.01 13.21
CA PRO A 128 7.33 3.92 12.48
C PRO A 128 6.47 3.38 11.34
N VAL A 129 7.06 3.20 10.18
CA VAL A 129 6.47 2.51 9.04
C VAL A 129 7.27 1.25 8.74
N LYS A 130 6.59 0.19 8.29
CA LYS A 130 7.23 -1.08 7.92
C LYS A 130 7.31 -1.18 6.40
N PRO A 131 8.52 -1.08 5.80
CA PRO A 131 8.66 -1.18 4.35
C PRO A 131 8.65 -2.63 3.89
N TYR A 132 7.99 -2.85 2.76
CA TYR A 132 8.03 -4.06 1.96
C TYR A 132 8.45 -3.70 0.54
N PHE A 133 9.05 -4.66 -0.14
CA PHE A 133 9.42 -4.52 -1.53
C PHE A 133 8.96 -5.74 -2.30
N SER A 134 8.17 -5.52 -3.36
CA SER A 134 7.77 -6.57 -4.29
C SER A 134 8.59 -6.46 -5.57
N LYS A 135 9.11 -7.60 -6.03
CA LYS A 135 9.78 -7.72 -7.31
C LYS A 135 9.29 -9.00 -7.99
N TYR A 136 8.76 -8.82 -9.19
CA TYR A 136 8.20 -9.92 -9.97
C TYR A 136 9.20 -10.46 -10.97
N TRP A 137 9.23 -11.77 -11.10
CA TRP A 137 10.04 -12.50 -12.06
C TRP A 137 9.10 -13.36 -12.87
N THR A 138 9.24 -13.34 -14.18
CA THR A 138 8.48 -14.21 -15.07
C THR A 138 9.41 -14.96 -15.99
N LEU A 139 9.05 -16.20 -16.31
CA LEU A 139 9.81 -17.05 -17.22
C LEU A 139 9.81 -16.52 -18.66
N THR A 140 8.82 -15.70 -19.00
CA THR A 140 8.58 -15.19 -20.36
C THR A 140 9.06 -13.75 -20.57
N ASN A 141 9.78 -13.16 -19.62
CA ASN A 141 10.12 -11.72 -19.59
C ASN A 141 8.93 -10.73 -19.63
N VAL A 142 7.71 -11.24 -19.61
CA VAL A 142 6.51 -10.41 -19.51
C VAL A 142 6.35 -10.02 -18.04
N LYS A 143 6.67 -8.78 -17.72
CA LYS A 143 6.45 -8.25 -16.36
C LYS A 143 4.96 -8.06 -16.16
N PRO A 144 4.39 -8.44 -15.01
CA PRO A 144 3.00 -8.14 -14.66
C PRO A 144 2.85 -6.66 -14.28
N VAL A 145 3.23 -5.79 -15.18
CA VAL A 145 3.27 -4.35 -14.99
C VAL A 145 2.00 -3.74 -15.57
N HIS A 146 1.36 -2.90 -14.80
CA HIS A 146 0.22 -2.14 -15.26
C HIS A 146 0.69 -0.94 -16.10
N GLY A 147 0.49 -1.00 -17.41
CA GLY A 147 0.56 0.19 -18.26
C GLY A 147 -0.77 0.94 -18.25
N ASP A 148 -0.76 2.21 -18.57
CA ASP A 148 -1.93 3.10 -18.52
C ASP A 148 -3.12 2.69 -19.39
N SER A 149 -2.97 1.67 -20.23
CA SER A 149 -3.96 1.20 -21.21
C SER A 149 -4.52 -0.19 -20.92
N ILE A 150 -4.21 -0.79 -19.79
CA ILE A 150 -4.61 -2.16 -19.51
C ILE A 150 -5.99 -2.17 -18.86
N GLY A 151 -7.02 -2.32 -19.68
CA GLY A 151 -8.35 -2.68 -19.22
C GLY A 151 -8.38 -4.10 -18.62
N LEU A 152 -9.53 -4.47 -18.07
CA LEU A 152 -9.82 -5.77 -17.46
C LEU A 152 -9.27 -7.00 -18.27
N VAL A 153 -9.17 -6.89 -19.59
CA VAL A 153 -8.70 -7.96 -20.49
C VAL A 153 -7.26 -8.37 -20.22
N ALA A 154 -6.38 -7.44 -19.88
CA ALA A 154 -5.00 -7.80 -19.57
C ALA A 154 -4.84 -8.44 -18.18
N TYR A 155 -5.79 -8.17 -17.28
CA TYR A 155 -5.84 -8.83 -15.98
C TYR A 155 -6.02 -10.35 -16.14
N PHE A 156 -6.79 -10.78 -17.11
CA PHE A 156 -7.02 -12.21 -17.42
C PHE A 156 -5.91 -12.86 -18.26
N ASN A 157 -5.04 -12.08 -18.89
CA ASN A 157 -3.90 -12.62 -19.65
C ASN A 157 -2.62 -12.79 -18.82
N ILE A 158 -2.64 -12.42 -17.54
CA ILE A 158 -1.50 -12.56 -16.62
C ILE A 158 -1.65 -13.81 -15.74
N VAL A 159 -2.81 -14.42 -15.71
CA VAL A 159 -3.12 -15.69 -15.08
C VAL A 159 -3.12 -16.80 -16.14
#